data_932c39ca57167975bee3eab5641c8bae
#
_entry.id   932c39ca57167975bee3eab5641c8bae
#
_cell.length_a   1.000
_cell.length_b   1.000
_cell.length_c   1.000
_cell.angle_alpha   90.00
_cell.angle_beta   90.00
_cell.angle_gamma   90.00
#
_symmetry.space_group_name_H-M   'P 1'
#
loop_
_entity.id
_entity.type
_entity.pdbx_description
1 polymer ?
#
loop_
_entity_poly.entity_id
_entity_poly.type
_entity_poly.pdbx_seq_one_letter_code
_entity_poly.pdbx_strand_id
1 'polypeptide(L)'
;MSLSGDTLAVGAPYESSNATGVGGDQTNNTSTSSGAVYVFTRSGGSWAQQAYIKASNTGPAAAFGHSLSLSGDTLAVGAYGEASNATGVGGNQNNSMATGSGAVYVFLRTGTVWAQQAYIKASNTGANDQFGYSVSLSGDTLAVGAPLEDSNATGIDGNGANNTATDSGAVYVFRRSYSGWSQEAYIKASNTEAGDGFGYNVSVSGDTLAVAAGYEDSNGQGVNSNTQADNSESASGAVYVFTRIGTVWRQQVYLKSSNSQRDDQFGYYGVSVSGDTLAVGAHGEDSSGTGVNSNTQGDNGAFNSGAVYIFR
;
A
#
# COMPACT_ATOMS: atom_id res chain seq x y z
N MET A 1 -11.02 -2.39 -3.57
CA MET A 1 -12.20 -2.60 -2.70
C MET A 1 -11.80 -3.23 -1.38
N SER A 2 -12.55 -2.97 -0.30
CA SER A 2 -12.31 -3.53 1.02
C SER A 2 -13.64 -3.78 1.73
N LEU A 3 -13.74 -4.91 2.43
CA LEU A 3 -14.94 -5.37 3.14
C LEU A 3 -14.62 -5.55 4.62
N SER A 4 -15.46 -5.00 5.49
CA SER A 4 -15.40 -5.22 6.94
C SER A 4 -16.82 -5.40 7.49
N GLY A 5 -17.14 -6.61 7.94
CA GLY A 5 -18.50 -6.97 8.35
C GLY A 5 -19.52 -6.75 7.22
N ASP A 6 -20.52 -5.93 7.47
CA ASP A 6 -21.58 -5.58 6.52
C ASP A 6 -21.30 -4.25 5.77
N THR A 7 -20.06 -3.79 5.73
CA THR A 7 -19.66 -2.56 5.04
C THR A 7 -18.65 -2.87 3.94
N LEU A 8 -18.93 -2.43 2.71
CA LEU A 8 -18.07 -2.55 1.54
C LEU A 8 -17.69 -1.16 1.04
N ALA A 9 -16.40 -0.88 0.91
CA ALA A 9 -15.88 0.30 0.23
C ALA A 9 -15.32 -0.08 -1.16
N VAL A 10 -15.66 0.69 -2.18
CA VAL A 10 -15.23 0.48 -3.58
C VAL A 10 -14.63 1.78 -4.11
N GLY A 11 -13.37 1.73 -4.51
CA GLY A 11 -12.67 2.85 -5.13
C GLY A 11 -12.94 2.94 -6.63
N ALA A 12 -13.07 4.15 -7.12
CA ALA A 12 -13.19 4.52 -8.52
C ALA A 12 -12.18 5.64 -8.83
N PRO A 13 -10.87 5.31 -9.02
CA PRO A 13 -9.79 6.30 -9.08
C PRO A 13 -9.86 7.21 -10.32
N TYR A 14 -10.60 6.82 -11.35
CA TYR A 14 -10.79 7.59 -12.58
C TYR A 14 -12.13 8.34 -12.64
N GLU A 15 -12.93 8.30 -11.59
CA GLU A 15 -14.12 9.13 -11.45
C GLU A 15 -13.72 10.61 -11.49
N SER A 16 -14.51 11.46 -12.14
CA SER A 16 -14.06 12.81 -12.56
C SER A 16 -14.90 13.96 -11.98
N SER A 17 -15.73 13.74 -10.96
CA SER A 17 -16.44 14.82 -10.29
C SER A 17 -15.49 15.75 -9.54
N ASN A 18 -15.81 17.05 -9.55
CA ASN A 18 -15.12 18.06 -8.75
C ASN A 18 -15.70 18.22 -7.33
N ALA A 19 -16.64 17.38 -6.93
CA ALA A 19 -17.16 17.38 -5.57
C ALA A 19 -16.04 17.17 -4.53
N THR A 20 -16.25 17.62 -3.32
CA THR A 20 -15.32 17.47 -2.20
C THR A 20 -16.02 16.87 -0.99
N GLY A 21 -15.30 16.12 -0.17
CA GLY A 21 -15.82 15.55 1.07
C GLY A 21 -16.85 14.44 0.86
N VAL A 22 -17.86 14.38 1.72
CA VAL A 22 -18.87 13.32 1.74
C VAL A 22 -20.22 13.84 1.22
N GLY A 23 -20.88 13.06 0.32
CA GLY A 23 -22.24 13.34 -0.17
C GLY A 23 -22.32 14.45 -1.24
N GLY A 24 -21.21 14.78 -1.90
CA GLY A 24 -21.19 15.78 -2.98
C GLY A 24 -21.85 15.31 -4.27
N ASP A 25 -21.93 16.22 -5.27
CA ASP A 25 -22.50 15.94 -6.59
C ASP A 25 -21.61 14.97 -7.39
N GLN A 26 -22.13 13.78 -7.64
CA GLN A 26 -21.45 12.72 -8.39
C GLN A 26 -21.79 12.72 -9.89
N THR A 27 -22.55 13.70 -10.37
CA THR A 27 -23.02 13.75 -11.77
C THR A 27 -22.16 14.61 -12.69
N ASN A 28 -21.33 15.53 -12.15
CA ASN A 28 -20.41 16.33 -12.95
C ASN A 28 -19.10 15.59 -13.22
N ASN A 29 -18.36 15.98 -14.27
CA ASN A 29 -17.10 15.36 -14.70
C ASN A 29 -16.05 16.43 -15.03
N THR A 30 -15.88 17.42 -14.17
CA THR A 30 -15.02 18.59 -14.44
C THR A 30 -13.62 18.50 -13.81
N SER A 31 -13.32 17.42 -13.06
CA SER A 31 -12.01 17.16 -12.46
C SER A 31 -11.50 15.77 -12.85
N THR A 32 -10.91 15.67 -14.04
CA THR A 32 -10.49 14.39 -14.66
C THR A 32 -9.65 13.53 -13.72
N SER A 33 -10.07 12.25 -13.53
CA SER A 33 -9.38 11.26 -12.72
C SER A 33 -9.08 11.73 -11.29
N SER A 34 -9.95 12.57 -10.73
CA SER A 34 -9.82 13.00 -9.33
C SER A 34 -10.09 11.87 -8.34
N GLY A 35 -10.92 10.90 -8.75
CA GLY A 35 -11.28 9.71 -8.02
C GLY A 35 -12.37 9.87 -6.97
N ALA A 36 -13.00 8.75 -6.64
CA ALA A 36 -14.07 8.67 -5.64
C ALA A 36 -14.05 7.33 -4.90
N VAL A 37 -14.72 7.27 -3.76
CA VAL A 37 -15.04 6.01 -3.06
C VAL A 37 -16.55 5.93 -2.82
N TYR A 38 -17.13 4.78 -3.13
CA TYR A 38 -18.50 4.44 -2.85
C TYR A 38 -18.53 3.47 -1.67
N VAL A 39 -19.33 3.79 -0.67
CA VAL A 39 -19.52 2.92 0.50
C VAL A 39 -20.92 2.33 0.45
N PHE A 40 -20.99 1.02 0.60
CA PHE A 40 -22.23 0.25 0.64
C PHE A 40 -22.35 -0.44 1.99
N THR A 41 -23.59 -0.57 2.47
CA THR A 41 -23.89 -1.38 3.67
C THR A 41 -24.91 -2.44 3.34
N ARG A 42 -24.78 -3.61 3.99
CA ARG A 42 -25.71 -4.72 3.87
C ARG A 42 -26.68 -4.76 5.04
N SER A 43 -27.97 -4.89 4.76
CA SER A 43 -29.02 -5.10 5.76
C SER A 43 -30.09 -6.03 5.18
N GLY A 44 -30.51 -7.05 5.94
CA GLY A 44 -31.52 -8.01 5.50
C GLY A 44 -31.17 -8.74 4.20
N GLY A 45 -29.88 -8.95 3.92
CA GLY A 45 -29.39 -9.61 2.71
C GLY A 45 -29.24 -8.70 1.47
N SER A 46 -29.63 -7.42 1.55
CA SER A 46 -29.55 -6.46 0.44
C SER A 46 -28.45 -5.42 0.70
N TRP A 47 -27.72 -5.05 -0.36
CA TRP A 47 -26.73 -3.98 -0.34
C TRP A 47 -27.36 -2.65 -0.79
N ALA A 48 -27.03 -1.57 -0.08
CA ALA A 48 -27.44 -0.21 -0.46
C ALA A 48 -26.24 0.74 -0.33
N GLN A 49 -26.14 1.71 -1.24
CA GLN A 49 -25.13 2.76 -1.12
C GLN A 49 -25.43 3.61 0.11
N GLN A 50 -24.44 3.76 0.98
CA GLN A 50 -24.51 4.57 2.18
C GLN A 50 -23.84 5.93 2.00
N ALA A 51 -22.69 5.97 1.28
CA ALA A 51 -21.95 7.21 1.06
C ALA A 51 -21.26 7.24 -0.30
N TYR A 52 -21.08 8.47 -0.80
CA TYR A 52 -20.16 8.86 -1.86
C TYR A 52 -19.11 9.78 -1.23
N ILE A 53 -17.82 9.47 -1.40
CA ILE A 53 -16.73 10.13 -0.70
C ILE A 53 -15.68 10.61 -1.70
N LYS A 54 -15.27 11.85 -1.56
CA LYS A 54 -14.22 12.53 -2.32
C LYS A 54 -13.11 13.02 -1.37
N ALA A 55 -11.96 13.34 -1.91
CA ALA A 55 -10.93 14.08 -1.19
C ALA A 55 -11.47 15.48 -0.78
N SER A 56 -11.04 15.98 0.37
CA SER A 56 -11.39 17.34 0.83
C SER A 56 -10.81 18.45 -0.08
N ASN A 57 -9.69 18.15 -0.77
CA ASN A 57 -9.01 19.02 -1.73
C ASN A 57 -9.00 18.38 -3.14
N THR A 58 -10.13 17.84 -3.58
CA THR A 58 -10.27 17.19 -4.89
C THR A 58 -9.55 17.96 -5.98
N GLY A 59 -8.63 17.31 -6.68
CA GLY A 59 -7.87 17.84 -7.79
C GLY A 59 -7.76 16.85 -8.94
N PRO A 60 -7.50 17.32 -10.17
CA PRO A 60 -7.36 16.43 -11.32
C PRO A 60 -6.16 15.48 -11.14
N ALA A 61 -6.29 14.26 -11.67
CA ALA A 61 -5.29 13.19 -11.60
C ALA A 61 -4.87 12.73 -10.18
N ALA A 62 -5.59 13.14 -9.13
CA ALA A 62 -5.29 12.73 -7.76
C ALA A 62 -5.49 11.23 -7.52
N ALA A 63 -6.35 10.59 -8.31
CA ALA A 63 -6.67 9.15 -8.24
C ALA A 63 -7.13 8.69 -6.84
N PHE A 64 -7.91 9.53 -6.13
CA PHE A 64 -8.49 9.18 -4.83
C PHE A 64 -9.30 7.88 -4.93
N GLY A 65 -9.05 6.93 -4.05
CA GLY A 65 -9.66 5.60 -4.10
C GLY A 65 -8.88 4.57 -4.94
N HIS A 66 -7.66 4.89 -5.40
CA HIS A 66 -6.76 3.91 -6.01
C HIS A 66 -6.49 2.75 -5.05
N SER A 67 -6.10 3.06 -3.84
CA SER A 67 -5.98 2.12 -2.73
C SER A 67 -6.95 2.50 -1.61
N LEU A 68 -7.46 1.50 -0.89
CA LEU A 68 -8.31 1.73 0.26
C LEU A 68 -8.31 0.52 1.21
N SER A 69 -8.50 0.79 2.49
CA SER A 69 -8.61 -0.25 3.52
C SER A 69 -9.64 0.15 4.57
N LEU A 70 -10.52 -0.78 4.89
CA LEU A 70 -11.61 -0.62 5.85
C LEU A 70 -11.41 -1.55 7.06
N SER A 71 -11.43 -0.98 8.26
CA SER A 71 -11.36 -1.71 9.52
C SER A 71 -12.42 -1.17 10.47
N GLY A 72 -13.50 -1.94 10.69
CA GLY A 72 -14.69 -1.49 11.43
C GLY A 72 -15.31 -0.24 10.80
N ASP A 73 -15.36 0.84 11.57
CA ASP A 73 -15.90 2.14 11.16
C ASP A 73 -14.83 3.12 10.63
N THR A 74 -13.60 2.66 10.43
CA THR A 74 -12.49 3.48 9.93
C THR A 74 -12.15 3.08 8.49
N LEU A 75 -12.10 4.05 7.58
CA LEU A 75 -11.74 3.89 6.17
C LEU A 75 -10.52 4.77 5.87
N ALA A 76 -9.42 4.14 5.44
CA ALA A 76 -8.27 4.83 4.86
C ALA A 76 -8.34 4.78 3.34
N VAL A 77 -8.05 5.90 2.66
CA VAL A 77 -8.12 6.04 1.20
C VAL A 77 -6.87 6.73 0.68
N GLY A 78 -6.16 6.07 -0.22
CA GLY A 78 -5.00 6.62 -0.92
C GLY A 78 -5.38 7.41 -2.16
N ALA A 79 -4.59 8.45 -2.43
CA ALA A 79 -4.66 9.32 -3.60
C ALA A 79 -3.21 9.61 -4.05
N TYR A 80 -2.59 8.66 -4.74
CA TYR A 80 -1.15 8.69 -5.06
C TYR A 80 -0.74 9.87 -5.95
N GLY A 81 -1.69 10.42 -6.73
CA GLY A 81 -1.46 11.58 -7.59
C GLY A 81 -1.72 12.93 -6.93
N GLU A 82 -2.11 12.98 -5.65
CA GLU A 82 -2.29 14.23 -4.92
C GLU A 82 -0.99 15.05 -4.92
N ALA A 83 -1.06 16.38 -5.04
CA ALA A 83 0.06 17.20 -5.46
C ALA A 83 0.55 18.21 -4.41
N SER A 84 0.02 18.24 -3.18
CA SER A 84 0.50 19.20 -2.18
C SER A 84 1.88 18.85 -1.65
N ASN A 85 2.66 19.87 -1.26
CA ASN A 85 3.94 19.69 -0.59
C ASN A 85 3.82 19.67 0.95
N ALA A 86 2.62 19.45 1.48
CA ALA A 86 2.42 19.25 2.91
C ALA A 86 3.21 18.02 3.41
N THR A 87 3.53 18.00 4.69
CA THR A 87 4.20 16.87 5.35
C THR A 87 3.45 16.46 6.61
N GLY A 88 3.51 15.18 6.96
CA GLY A 88 2.93 14.63 8.18
C GLY A 88 1.40 14.69 8.22
N VAL A 89 0.83 14.81 9.40
CA VAL A 89 -0.63 14.78 9.62
C VAL A 89 -1.19 16.20 9.73
N GLY A 90 -2.28 16.49 9.00
CA GLY A 90 -3.00 17.77 9.06
C GLY A 90 -2.28 18.94 8.40
N GLY A 91 -1.34 18.67 7.50
CA GLY A 91 -0.63 19.71 6.74
C GLY A 91 -1.51 20.49 5.77
N ASN A 92 -0.97 21.56 5.17
CA ASN A 92 -1.70 22.41 4.22
C ASN A 92 -1.90 21.68 2.88
N GLN A 93 -3.13 21.25 2.64
CA GLN A 93 -3.54 20.53 1.41
C GLN A 93 -3.92 21.45 0.23
N ASN A 94 -3.87 22.79 0.40
CA ASN A 94 -4.39 23.75 -0.58
C ASN A 94 -3.32 24.29 -1.54
N ASN A 95 -2.37 23.45 -1.95
CA ASN A 95 -1.34 23.77 -2.93
C ASN A 95 -1.06 22.57 -3.84
N SER A 96 -0.32 22.78 -4.92
CA SER A 96 0.06 21.73 -5.90
C SER A 96 1.55 21.83 -6.23
N MET A 97 2.39 21.97 -5.21
CA MET A 97 3.83 22.24 -5.36
C MET A 97 4.70 20.97 -5.44
N ALA A 98 4.10 19.79 -5.21
CA ALA A 98 4.77 18.49 -5.27
C ALA A 98 3.91 17.47 -6.04
N THR A 99 3.89 17.59 -7.38
CA THR A 99 3.07 16.73 -8.26
C THR A 99 3.33 15.26 -7.97
N GLY A 100 2.25 14.46 -7.83
CA GLY A 100 2.37 13.02 -7.60
C GLY A 100 2.99 12.62 -6.27
N SER A 101 3.11 13.55 -5.33
CA SER A 101 3.65 13.22 -4.00
C SER A 101 2.75 12.28 -3.19
N GLY A 102 1.44 12.33 -3.48
CA GLY A 102 0.44 11.46 -2.90
C GLY A 102 -0.03 11.86 -1.49
N ALA A 103 -1.20 11.35 -1.12
CA ALA A 103 -1.81 11.58 0.18
C ALA A 103 -2.67 10.39 0.62
N VAL A 104 -2.96 10.30 1.92
CA VAL A 104 -3.98 9.40 2.47
C VAL A 104 -4.99 10.20 3.27
N TYR A 105 -6.25 9.86 3.09
CA TYR A 105 -7.38 10.44 3.82
C TYR A 105 -8.00 9.37 4.70
N VAL A 106 -8.22 9.69 5.97
CA VAL A 106 -8.87 8.77 6.90
C VAL A 106 -10.25 9.31 7.23
N PHE A 107 -11.24 8.44 7.10
CA PHE A 107 -12.65 8.74 7.43
C PHE A 107 -13.10 7.86 8.58
N LEU A 108 -13.94 8.40 9.44
CA LEU A 108 -14.58 7.70 10.55
C LEU A 108 -16.09 7.74 10.37
N ARG A 109 -16.74 6.61 10.57
CA ARG A 109 -18.20 6.51 10.60
C ARG A 109 -18.74 6.59 12.03
N THR A 110 -19.77 7.42 12.21
CA THR A 110 -20.55 7.47 13.45
C THR A 110 -22.02 7.26 13.09
N GLY A 111 -22.57 6.11 13.48
CA GLY A 111 -23.88 5.67 13.00
C GLY A 111 -23.87 5.42 11.49
N THR A 112 -24.55 6.26 10.72
CA THR A 112 -24.58 6.19 9.24
C THR A 112 -23.77 7.30 8.56
N VAL A 113 -23.16 8.21 9.35
CA VAL A 113 -22.48 9.40 8.83
C VAL A 113 -20.99 9.20 8.81
N TRP A 114 -20.38 9.36 7.63
CA TRP A 114 -18.93 9.39 7.43
C TRP A 114 -18.41 10.83 7.53
N ALA A 115 -17.28 11.00 8.19
CA ALA A 115 -16.58 12.28 8.27
C ALA A 115 -15.07 12.08 8.15
N GLN A 116 -14.37 13.00 7.46
CA GLN A 116 -12.92 12.98 7.40
C GLN A 116 -12.33 13.27 8.78
N GLN A 117 -11.46 12.37 9.24
CA GLN A 117 -10.76 12.48 10.51
C GLN A 117 -9.34 13.02 10.32
N ALA A 118 -8.66 12.60 9.24
CA ALA A 118 -7.29 13.03 9.00
C ALA A 118 -6.99 13.16 7.50
N TYR A 119 -6.03 14.04 7.20
CA TYR A 119 -5.28 14.14 5.96
C TYR A 119 -3.81 13.87 6.30
N ILE A 120 -3.19 12.95 5.60
CA ILE A 120 -1.88 12.40 5.95
C ILE A 120 -0.97 12.44 4.72
N LYS A 121 0.26 12.90 4.91
CA LYS A 121 1.36 12.95 3.95
C LYS A 121 2.58 12.21 4.51
N ALA A 122 3.53 11.90 3.64
CA ALA A 122 4.85 11.48 4.06
C ALA A 122 5.54 12.58 4.90
N SER A 123 6.38 12.20 5.85
CA SER A 123 7.17 13.16 6.64
C SER A 123 8.26 13.86 5.82
N ASN A 124 8.72 13.21 4.74
CA ASN A 124 9.72 13.70 3.77
C ASN A 124 9.14 13.83 2.36
N THR A 125 7.90 14.30 2.23
CA THR A 125 7.17 14.45 0.96
C THR A 125 8.05 14.96 -0.18
N GLY A 126 8.23 14.14 -1.20
CA GLY A 126 8.85 14.47 -2.49
C GLY A 126 7.85 14.42 -3.64
N ALA A 127 8.18 15.09 -4.75
CA ALA A 127 7.38 14.99 -5.97
C ALA A 127 7.54 13.60 -6.59
N ASN A 128 6.44 12.99 -7.02
CA ASN A 128 6.33 11.64 -7.59
C ASN A 128 6.57 10.47 -6.64
N ASP A 129 6.74 10.67 -5.35
CA ASP A 129 6.90 9.58 -4.35
C ASP A 129 5.71 8.62 -4.30
N GLN A 130 4.52 9.10 -4.72
CA GLN A 130 3.28 8.31 -4.76
C GLN A 130 2.84 7.76 -3.39
N PHE A 131 3.02 8.53 -2.31
CA PHE A 131 2.50 8.17 -0.99
C PHE A 131 0.99 7.86 -1.04
N GLY A 132 0.57 6.72 -0.49
CA GLY A 132 -0.81 6.25 -0.60
C GLY A 132 -1.08 5.40 -1.85
N TYR A 133 -0.04 4.97 -2.58
CA TYR A 133 -0.17 3.98 -3.65
C TYR A 133 -0.77 2.69 -3.13
N SER A 134 -0.31 2.24 -1.97
CA SER A 134 -0.89 1.14 -1.21
C SER A 134 -1.22 1.56 0.22
N VAL A 135 -2.34 1.06 0.77
CA VAL A 135 -2.73 1.30 2.17
C VAL A 135 -3.27 0.02 2.80
N SER A 136 -2.96 -0.19 4.06
CA SER A 136 -3.52 -1.26 4.87
C SER A 136 -3.79 -0.78 6.29
N LEU A 137 -5.00 -1.05 6.79
CA LEU A 137 -5.49 -0.61 8.09
C LEU A 137 -5.89 -1.81 8.96
N SER A 138 -5.36 -1.89 10.16
CA SER A 138 -5.73 -2.87 11.18
C SER A 138 -5.93 -2.17 12.52
N GLY A 139 -7.20 -1.99 12.91
CA GLY A 139 -7.56 -1.23 14.12
C GLY A 139 -7.02 0.21 14.09
N ASP A 140 -6.07 0.49 14.97
CA ASP A 140 -5.43 1.81 15.11
C ASP A 140 -4.08 1.91 14.39
N THR A 141 -3.71 0.93 13.59
CA THR A 141 -2.45 0.92 12.82
C THR A 141 -2.74 1.05 11.34
N LEU A 142 -2.13 2.05 10.68
CA LEU A 142 -2.22 2.31 9.25
C LEU A 142 -0.81 2.22 8.64
N ALA A 143 -0.62 1.31 7.68
CA ALA A 143 0.57 1.25 6.84
C ALA A 143 0.28 1.88 5.48
N VAL A 144 1.23 2.68 4.97
CA VAL A 144 1.13 3.43 3.72
C VAL A 144 2.40 3.25 2.91
N GLY A 145 2.28 2.75 1.69
CA GLY A 145 3.39 2.65 0.75
C GLY A 145 3.56 3.91 -0.10
N ALA A 146 4.81 4.22 -0.39
CA ALA A 146 5.30 5.23 -1.33
C ALA A 146 6.40 4.58 -2.20
N PRO A 147 6.02 3.81 -3.24
CA PRO A 147 6.95 2.93 -3.95
C PRO A 147 8.01 3.66 -4.76
N LEU A 148 7.82 4.95 -5.06
CA LEU A 148 8.77 5.77 -5.82
C LEU A 148 9.51 6.78 -4.93
N GLU A 149 9.53 6.58 -3.61
CA GLU A 149 10.35 7.39 -2.70
C GLU A 149 11.83 7.10 -2.91
N ASP A 150 12.69 8.13 -2.92
CA ASP A 150 14.03 8.11 -3.50
C ASP A 150 15.19 7.98 -2.49
N SER A 151 14.93 7.86 -1.18
CA SER A 151 16.03 7.86 -0.23
C SER A 151 16.81 6.54 -0.24
N ASN A 152 18.12 6.61 0.01
CA ASN A 152 18.97 5.45 0.19
C ASN A 152 19.05 4.96 1.65
N ALA A 153 18.16 5.41 2.51
CA ALA A 153 18.06 4.89 3.86
C ALA A 153 17.77 3.38 3.84
N THR A 154 18.17 2.67 4.87
CA THR A 154 17.90 1.23 5.05
C THR A 154 17.26 0.97 6.40
N GLY A 155 16.42 -0.04 6.49
CA GLY A 155 15.79 -0.46 7.73
C GLY A 155 14.76 0.54 8.28
N ILE A 156 14.76 0.77 9.58
CA ILE A 156 13.70 1.52 10.26
C ILE A 156 14.25 2.84 10.78
N ASP A 157 13.47 3.94 10.58
CA ASP A 157 13.76 5.31 11.01
C ASP A 157 15.12 5.84 10.53
N GLY A 158 15.55 5.40 9.34
CA GLY A 158 16.73 5.94 8.66
C GLY A 158 16.50 7.37 8.15
N ASN A 159 17.56 8.00 7.61
CA ASN A 159 17.47 9.36 7.07
C ASN A 159 16.75 9.39 5.71
N GLY A 160 15.47 9.72 5.70
CA GLY A 160 14.67 9.89 4.49
C GLY A 160 14.85 11.23 3.75
N ALA A 161 15.80 12.08 4.17
CA ALA A 161 15.96 13.41 3.58
C ALA A 161 16.86 13.44 2.33
N ASN A 162 17.49 12.33 1.96
CA ASN A 162 18.28 12.24 0.72
C ASN A 162 17.48 11.55 -0.38
N ASN A 163 17.81 11.79 -1.66
CA ASN A 163 17.13 11.22 -2.82
C ASN A 163 18.16 10.64 -3.78
N THR A 164 18.97 9.70 -3.29
CA THR A 164 20.08 9.11 -4.05
C THR A 164 19.86 7.66 -4.50
N ALA A 165 18.71 7.08 -4.14
CA ALA A 165 18.28 5.76 -4.60
C ALA A 165 16.88 5.87 -5.25
N THR A 166 16.85 6.37 -6.49
CA THR A 166 15.62 6.66 -7.24
C THR A 166 14.67 5.46 -7.26
N ASP A 167 13.38 5.70 -6.94
CA ASP A 167 12.32 4.69 -6.94
C ASP A 167 12.61 3.47 -6.04
N SER A 168 13.42 3.63 -5.00
CA SER A 168 13.72 2.54 -4.06
C SER A 168 12.52 2.19 -3.17
N GLY A 169 11.65 3.16 -2.94
CA GLY A 169 10.41 3.03 -2.21
C GLY A 169 10.52 3.07 -0.68
N ALA A 170 9.43 3.39 -0.03
CA ALA A 170 9.31 3.48 1.43
C ALA A 170 7.92 3.06 1.93
N VAL A 171 7.84 2.72 3.21
CA VAL A 171 6.58 2.52 3.93
C VAL A 171 6.56 3.37 5.18
N TYR A 172 5.43 4.00 5.44
CA TYR A 172 5.18 4.81 6.63
C TYR A 172 4.10 4.13 7.45
N VAL A 173 4.36 3.97 8.74
CA VAL A 173 3.38 3.44 9.67
C VAL A 173 2.87 4.56 10.55
N PHE A 174 1.55 4.67 10.63
CA PHE A 174 0.86 5.63 11.49
C PHE A 174 0.06 4.89 12.54
N ARG A 175 -0.04 5.51 13.72
CA ARG A 175 -0.86 5.00 14.81
C ARG A 175 -1.88 6.05 15.26
N ARG A 176 -3.10 5.57 15.49
CA ARG A 176 -4.15 6.39 16.09
C ARG A 176 -4.10 6.28 17.63
N SER A 177 -4.12 7.42 18.28
CA SER A 177 -4.24 7.56 19.73
C SER A 177 -5.43 8.46 20.06
N TYR A 178 -5.62 8.76 21.35
CA TYR A 178 -6.63 9.74 21.78
C TYR A 178 -6.41 11.12 21.16
N SER A 179 -5.18 11.53 20.92
CA SER A 179 -4.82 12.81 20.30
C SER A 179 -4.91 12.83 18.76
N GLY A 180 -5.26 11.73 18.13
CA GLY A 180 -5.33 11.58 16.67
C GLY A 180 -4.24 10.68 16.10
N TRP A 181 -4.03 10.79 14.79
CA TRP A 181 -3.02 10.02 14.05
C TRP A 181 -1.64 10.66 14.19
N SER A 182 -0.61 9.84 14.34
CA SER A 182 0.79 10.26 14.30
C SER A 182 1.64 9.19 13.61
N GLN A 183 2.73 9.58 12.96
CA GLN A 183 3.69 8.64 12.41
C GLN A 183 4.40 7.90 13.53
N GLU A 184 4.45 6.57 13.44
CA GLU A 184 5.12 5.68 14.38
C GLU A 184 6.46 5.19 13.84
N ALA A 185 6.56 4.96 12.50
CA ALA A 185 7.78 4.51 11.86
C ALA A 185 7.89 4.97 10.39
N TYR A 186 9.12 5.11 9.92
CA TYR A 186 9.51 5.19 8.52
C TYR A 186 10.36 3.95 8.21
N ILE A 187 9.97 3.18 7.20
CA ILE A 187 10.55 1.85 6.93
C ILE A 187 11.05 1.77 5.50
N LYS A 188 12.27 1.30 5.34
CA LYS A 188 12.92 0.97 4.07
C LYS A 188 13.30 -0.52 4.04
N ALA A 189 13.58 -1.03 2.88
CA ALA A 189 14.19 -2.35 2.72
C ALA A 189 15.54 -2.41 3.45
N SER A 190 15.93 -3.58 3.96
CA SER A 190 17.27 -3.79 4.55
C SER A 190 18.39 -3.71 3.52
N ASN A 191 18.09 -4.00 2.26
CA ASN A 191 18.96 -3.95 1.08
C ASN A 191 18.46 -2.91 0.06
N THR A 192 18.02 -1.74 0.51
CA THR A 192 17.49 -0.67 -0.34
C THR A 192 18.36 -0.40 -1.57
N GLU A 193 17.79 -0.52 -2.75
CA GLU A 193 18.40 -0.19 -4.03
C GLU A 193 17.46 0.61 -4.93
N ALA A 194 18.01 1.29 -5.92
CA ALA A 194 17.22 2.08 -6.86
C ALA A 194 16.38 1.16 -7.74
N GLY A 195 15.09 1.48 -7.89
CA GLY A 195 14.16 0.73 -8.72
C GLY A 195 13.40 -0.38 -8.04
N ASP A 196 13.73 -0.76 -6.81
CA ASP A 196 13.11 -1.90 -6.10
C ASP A 196 11.61 -1.71 -5.83
N GLY A 197 11.18 -0.45 -5.63
CA GLY A 197 9.78 -0.13 -5.38
C GLY A 197 9.23 -0.69 -4.08
N PHE A 198 10.00 -0.66 -2.99
CA PHE A 198 9.53 -1.10 -1.68
C PHE A 198 8.27 -0.34 -1.25
N GLY A 199 7.19 -1.06 -0.93
CA GLY A 199 5.90 -0.45 -0.60
C GLY A 199 4.87 -0.45 -1.74
N TYR A 200 5.13 -1.11 -2.89
CA TYR A 200 4.10 -1.34 -3.91
C TYR A 200 2.86 -2.01 -3.34
N ASN A 201 3.06 -2.96 -2.44
CA ASN A 201 1.97 -3.57 -1.67
C ASN A 201 2.32 -3.64 -0.19
N VAL A 202 1.34 -3.34 0.66
CA VAL A 202 1.45 -3.45 2.11
C VAL A 202 0.25 -4.20 2.69
N SER A 203 0.49 -5.00 3.72
CA SER A 203 -0.57 -5.65 4.48
C SER A 203 -0.22 -5.67 5.96
N VAL A 204 -1.07 -5.11 6.81
CA VAL A 204 -0.91 -5.10 8.27
C VAL A 204 -2.03 -5.89 8.95
N SER A 205 -1.67 -6.74 9.91
CA SER A 205 -2.58 -7.47 10.77
C SER A 205 -2.05 -7.45 12.20
N GLY A 206 -2.71 -6.68 13.07
CA GLY A 206 -2.24 -6.43 14.43
C GLY A 206 -0.84 -5.80 14.46
N ASP A 207 0.12 -6.55 14.97
CA ASP A 207 1.52 -6.13 15.10
C ASP A 207 2.44 -6.70 14.02
N THR A 208 1.89 -7.32 12.97
CA THR A 208 2.63 -7.86 11.83
C THR A 208 2.36 -7.04 10.58
N LEU A 209 3.42 -6.61 9.89
CA LEU A 209 3.40 -5.87 8.64
C LEU A 209 4.20 -6.62 7.57
N ALA A 210 3.58 -6.93 6.44
CA ALA A 210 4.25 -7.42 5.25
C ALA A 210 4.33 -6.32 4.20
N VAL A 211 5.50 -6.16 3.58
CA VAL A 211 5.79 -5.15 2.56
C VAL A 211 6.44 -5.82 1.35
N ALA A 212 5.90 -5.56 0.18
CA ALA A 212 6.46 -6.04 -1.07
C ALA A 212 7.34 -5.00 -1.76
N ALA A 213 8.46 -5.49 -2.35
CA ALA A 213 9.29 -4.82 -3.33
C ALA A 213 9.29 -5.69 -4.60
N GLY A 214 8.34 -5.42 -5.49
CA GLY A 214 8.08 -6.30 -6.65
C GLY A 214 9.15 -6.27 -7.73
N TYR A 215 10.03 -5.29 -7.73
CA TYR A 215 11.15 -5.14 -8.66
C TYR A 215 12.52 -5.42 -8.01
N GLU A 216 12.55 -5.92 -6.78
CA GLU A 216 13.79 -6.30 -6.11
C GLU A 216 14.49 -7.41 -6.92
N ASP A 217 15.81 -7.30 -7.12
CA ASP A 217 16.58 -7.99 -8.17
C ASP A 217 17.43 -9.16 -7.69
N SER A 218 17.38 -9.53 -6.40
CA SER A 218 18.26 -10.58 -5.87
C SER A 218 17.90 -11.98 -6.37
N ASN A 219 18.90 -12.84 -6.49
CA ASN A 219 18.72 -14.25 -6.84
C ASN A 219 18.40 -15.16 -5.63
N GLY A 220 18.07 -14.58 -4.49
CA GLY A 220 17.70 -15.32 -3.31
C GLY A 220 16.49 -16.22 -3.51
N GLN A 221 16.40 -17.29 -2.74
CA GLN A 221 15.26 -18.21 -2.74
C GLN A 221 14.81 -18.52 -1.31
N GLY A 222 13.50 -18.63 -1.10
CA GLY A 222 12.91 -19.00 0.19
C GLY A 222 13.08 -17.95 1.29
N VAL A 223 13.35 -18.39 2.51
CA VAL A 223 13.32 -17.58 3.72
C VAL A 223 14.73 -17.15 4.12
N ASN A 224 14.93 -15.84 4.35
CA ASN A 224 16.20 -15.28 4.85
C ASN A 224 17.42 -15.69 4.02
N SER A 225 17.32 -15.66 2.70
CA SER A 225 18.46 -15.86 1.81
C SER A 225 19.57 -14.86 2.15
N ASN A 226 20.81 -15.30 2.12
CA ASN A 226 22.01 -14.47 2.36
C ASN A 226 22.52 -13.76 1.10
N THR A 227 21.78 -13.83 -0.01
CA THR A 227 22.11 -13.22 -1.30
C THR A 227 21.28 -11.97 -1.61
N GLN A 228 20.77 -11.28 -0.59
CA GLN A 228 19.93 -10.07 -0.75
C GLN A 228 20.64 -8.93 -1.48
N ALA A 229 21.96 -8.89 -1.50
CA ALA A 229 22.77 -7.89 -2.19
C ALA A 229 23.20 -8.33 -3.61
N ASP A 230 22.73 -9.46 -4.09
CA ASP A 230 22.96 -9.96 -5.45
C ASP A 230 21.83 -9.49 -6.35
N ASN A 231 22.12 -8.81 -7.44
CA ASN A 231 21.13 -8.23 -8.35
C ASN A 231 21.14 -8.96 -9.72
N SER A 232 21.31 -10.25 -9.71
CA SER A 232 21.41 -11.03 -10.96
C SER A 232 20.06 -11.50 -11.52
N GLU A 233 18.97 -11.41 -10.74
CA GLU A 233 17.62 -11.83 -11.16
C GLU A 233 16.65 -10.66 -11.17
N SER A 234 16.72 -9.83 -12.21
CA SER A 234 15.92 -8.60 -12.36
C SER A 234 14.42 -8.84 -12.15
N ALA A 235 13.80 -7.97 -11.33
CA ALA A 235 12.37 -8.00 -11.02
C ALA A 235 11.87 -9.37 -10.52
N SER A 236 12.71 -10.14 -9.85
CA SER A 236 12.27 -11.40 -9.23
C SER A 236 11.32 -11.15 -8.04
N GLY A 237 11.44 -9.98 -7.40
CA GLY A 237 10.60 -9.49 -6.32
C GLY A 237 10.92 -10.10 -4.96
N ALA A 238 10.61 -9.35 -3.90
CA ALA A 238 10.79 -9.76 -2.51
C ALA A 238 9.65 -9.29 -1.60
N VAL A 239 9.48 -9.96 -0.46
CA VAL A 239 8.58 -9.51 0.61
C VAL A 239 9.35 -9.47 1.93
N TYR A 240 9.17 -8.38 2.67
CA TYR A 240 9.77 -8.15 3.97
C TYR A 240 8.68 -8.19 5.03
N VAL A 241 8.92 -8.94 6.11
CA VAL A 241 7.98 -9.02 7.23
C VAL A 241 8.59 -8.32 8.44
N PHE A 242 7.81 -7.42 9.00
CA PHE A 242 8.15 -6.67 10.21
C PHE A 242 7.17 -7.02 11.32
N THR A 243 7.65 -7.02 12.56
CA THR A 243 6.82 -7.16 13.75
C THR A 243 7.04 -6.00 14.70
N ARG A 244 6.01 -5.67 15.47
CA ARG A 244 6.03 -4.59 16.46
C ARG A 244 5.94 -5.15 17.88
N ILE A 245 6.80 -4.62 18.77
CA ILE A 245 6.71 -4.84 20.23
C ILE A 245 6.63 -3.46 20.88
N GLY A 246 5.47 -3.16 21.47
CA GLY A 246 5.16 -1.82 21.97
C GLY A 246 5.01 -0.81 20.83
N THR A 247 5.99 0.07 20.63
CA THR A 247 6.06 1.03 19.51
C THR A 247 7.25 0.77 18.57
N VAL A 248 8.01 -0.30 18.82
CA VAL A 248 9.26 -0.59 18.09
C VAL A 248 9.01 -1.66 17.05
N TRP A 249 9.14 -1.31 15.78
CA TRP A 249 9.12 -2.22 14.64
C TRP A 249 10.49 -2.85 14.43
N ARG A 250 10.51 -4.10 13.96
CA ARG A 250 11.74 -4.83 13.61
C ARG A 250 11.48 -5.72 12.40
N GLN A 251 12.41 -5.78 11.47
CA GLN A 251 12.37 -6.78 10.40
C GLN A 251 12.63 -8.16 11.01
N GLN A 252 11.74 -9.09 10.70
CA GLN A 252 11.83 -10.48 11.13
C GLN A 252 12.32 -11.38 10.01
N VAL A 253 11.79 -11.16 8.79
CA VAL A 253 11.99 -12.08 7.69
C VAL A 253 12.15 -11.29 6.39
N TYR A 254 13.02 -11.78 5.53
CA TYR A 254 13.11 -11.49 4.11
C TYR A 254 12.68 -12.74 3.34
N LEU A 255 11.76 -12.60 2.40
CA LEU A 255 11.13 -13.70 1.68
C LEU A 255 11.29 -13.53 0.17
N LYS A 256 11.64 -14.64 -0.47
CA LYS A 256 11.58 -14.83 -1.92
C LYS A 256 10.70 -16.05 -2.21
N SER A 257 10.26 -16.21 -3.44
CA SER A 257 9.69 -17.47 -3.90
C SER A 257 10.74 -18.59 -3.79
N SER A 258 10.29 -19.83 -3.62
CA SER A 258 11.19 -21.00 -3.54
C SER A 258 11.91 -21.32 -4.84
N ASN A 259 11.40 -20.78 -5.97
CA ASN A 259 11.91 -20.93 -7.33
C ASN A 259 12.10 -19.57 -8.00
N SER A 260 12.52 -18.57 -7.24
CA SER A 260 12.69 -17.17 -7.67
C SER A 260 13.49 -17.05 -8.96
N GLN A 261 12.92 -16.36 -9.93
CA GLN A 261 13.51 -16.10 -11.25
C GLN A 261 13.19 -14.68 -11.71
N ARG A 262 13.89 -14.27 -12.78
CA ARG A 262 13.70 -12.97 -13.42
C ARG A 262 12.24 -12.77 -13.82
N ASP A 263 11.72 -11.57 -13.55
CA ASP A 263 10.38 -11.11 -13.90
C ASP A 263 9.22 -11.87 -13.21
N ASP A 264 9.49 -12.73 -12.21
CA ASP A 264 8.45 -13.38 -11.39
C ASP A 264 7.60 -12.37 -10.61
N GLN A 265 8.19 -11.24 -10.23
CA GLN A 265 7.55 -10.13 -9.52
C GLN A 265 6.83 -10.57 -8.23
N PHE A 266 7.51 -11.37 -7.42
CA PHE A 266 6.99 -11.87 -6.15
C PHE A 266 6.56 -10.73 -5.23
N GLY A 267 5.27 -10.68 -4.87
CA GLY A 267 4.64 -9.66 -4.04
C GLY A 267 4.07 -8.44 -4.79
N TYR A 268 4.39 -8.23 -6.07
CA TYR A 268 4.03 -7.00 -6.79
C TYR A 268 2.52 -6.69 -6.76
N TYR A 269 1.66 -7.64 -7.11
CA TYR A 269 0.21 -7.44 -7.13
C TYR A 269 -0.53 -7.89 -5.88
N GLY A 270 0.12 -8.58 -4.97
CA GLY A 270 -0.60 -9.06 -3.80
C GLY A 270 0.27 -9.60 -2.68
N VAL A 271 0.11 -8.98 -1.52
CA VAL A 271 0.55 -9.51 -0.24
C VAL A 271 -0.61 -9.38 0.74
N SER A 272 -0.87 -10.43 1.51
CA SER A 272 -1.94 -10.42 2.52
C SER A 272 -1.50 -11.19 3.76
N VAL A 273 -1.53 -10.53 4.91
CA VAL A 273 -1.25 -11.15 6.21
C VAL A 273 -2.51 -11.19 7.07
N SER A 274 -2.75 -12.33 7.70
CA SER A 274 -3.87 -12.51 8.65
C SER A 274 -3.42 -13.47 9.76
N GLY A 275 -3.31 -12.95 10.97
CA GLY A 275 -2.72 -13.69 12.09
C GLY A 275 -1.28 -14.10 11.78
N ASP A 276 -1.01 -15.40 11.81
CA ASP A 276 0.30 -16.02 11.53
C ASP A 276 0.45 -16.52 10.08
N THR A 277 -0.50 -16.22 9.22
CA THR A 277 -0.49 -16.66 7.81
C THR A 277 -0.26 -15.49 6.88
N LEU A 278 0.71 -15.64 5.97
CA LEU A 278 1.03 -14.70 4.90
C LEU A 278 0.84 -15.37 3.55
N ALA A 279 0.06 -14.74 2.66
CA ALA A 279 -0.09 -15.13 1.26
C ALA A 279 0.60 -14.11 0.36
N VAL A 280 1.38 -14.58 -0.62
CA VAL A 280 2.11 -13.74 -1.57
C VAL A 280 1.89 -14.25 -2.99
N GLY A 281 1.49 -13.37 -3.90
CA GLY A 281 1.37 -13.67 -5.32
C GLY A 281 2.66 -13.38 -6.09
N ALA A 282 2.99 -14.24 -7.06
CA ALA A 282 4.00 -14.01 -8.09
C ALA A 282 3.32 -14.19 -9.44
N HIS A 283 2.95 -13.09 -10.08
CA HIS A 283 2.09 -13.18 -11.28
C HIS A 283 2.87 -13.49 -12.56
N GLY A 284 4.15 -13.20 -12.57
CA GLY A 284 5.07 -13.52 -13.68
C GLY A 284 5.69 -14.91 -13.59
N GLU A 285 5.41 -15.68 -12.54
CA GLU A 285 5.95 -17.02 -12.37
C GLU A 285 5.53 -17.96 -13.52
N ASP A 286 6.47 -18.75 -14.05
CA ASP A 286 6.36 -19.42 -15.36
C ASP A 286 6.16 -20.95 -15.28
N SER A 287 6.04 -21.54 -14.08
CA SER A 287 5.97 -22.99 -13.96
C SER A 287 4.68 -23.59 -14.55
N SER A 288 4.81 -24.78 -15.11
CA SER A 288 3.67 -25.57 -15.58
C SER A 288 2.90 -26.29 -14.47
N GLY A 289 3.30 -26.07 -13.22
CA GLY A 289 2.72 -26.70 -12.03
C GLY A 289 1.23 -26.40 -11.88
N THR A 290 0.45 -27.37 -11.48
CA THR A 290 -0.97 -27.20 -11.20
C THR A 290 -1.32 -27.70 -9.80
N GLY A 291 -2.24 -26.99 -9.11
CA GLY A 291 -2.67 -27.34 -7.77
C GLY A 291 -1.70 -26.91 -6.68
N VAL A 292 -1.70 -27.61 -5.54
CA VAL A 292 -0.89 -27.27 -4.37
C VAL A 292 0.38 -28.12 -4.33
N ASN A 293 1.54 -27.47 -4.10
CA ASN A 293 2.85 -28.14 -3.98
C ASN A 293 3.20 -29.04 -5.17
N SER A 294 3.02 -28.53 -6.39
CA SER A 294 3.38 -29.23 -7.61
C SER A 294 4.88 -29.54 -7.67
N ASN A 295 5.25 -30.70 -8.20
CA ASN A 295 6.66 -31.09 -8.42
C ASN A 295 7.32 -30.33 -9.56
N THR A 296 6.56 -29.58 -10.36
CA THR A 296 7.01 -28.83 -11.54
C THR A 296 7.13 -27.34 -11.30
N GLN A 297 7.12 -26.89 -10.05
CA GLN A 297 7.28 -25.47 -9.71
C GLN A 297 8.66 -24.90 -10.13
N GLY A 298 9.63 -25.70 -10.46
CA GLY A 298 10.94 -25.26 -10.92
C GLY A 298 11.13 -25.29 -12.44
N ASP A 299 10.10 -25.64 -13.24
CA ASP A 299 10.14 -25.54 -14.68
C ASP A 299 9.59 -24.18 -15.18
N ASN A 300 9.86 -23.81 -16.43
CA ASN A 300 9.36 -22.60 -17.07
C ASN A 300 8.49 -22.96 -18.26
N GLY A 301 7.65 -23.97 -18.10
CA GLY A 301 6.83 -24.52 -19.19
C GLY A 301 5.57 -23.74 -19.55
N ALA A 302 5.17 -22.77 -18.70
CA ALA A 302 3.91 -22.04 -18.84
C ALA A 302 4.08 -20.54 -18.53
N PHE A 303 4.53 -19.76 -19.52
CA PHE A 303 4.84 -18.33 -19.41
C PHE A 303 3.72 -17.52 -18.72
N ASN A 304 4.08 -16.76 -17.66
CA ASN A 304 3.17 -15.95 -16.83
C ASN A 304 1.95 -16.73 -16.30
N SER A 305 2.12 -17.99 -15.92
CA SER A 305 1.03 -18.79 -15.34
C SER A 305 0.63 -18.32 -13.96
N GLY A 306 1.56 -17.72 -13.25
CA GLY A 306 1.42 -17.18 -11.92
C GLY A 306 1.33 -18.23 -10.80
N ALA A 307 1.78 -17.85 -9.61
CA ALA A 307 1.73 -18.69 -8.42
C ALA A 307 1.33 -17.91 -7.17
N VAL A 308 0.86 -18.63 -6.14
CA VAL A 308 0.67 -18.08 -4.79
C VAL A 308 1.44 -18.92 -3.78
N TYR A 309 2.20 -18.25 -2.94
CA TYR A 309 3.01 -18.84 -1.87
C TYR A 309 2.40 -18.54 -0.52
N ILE A 310 2.29 -19.55 0.34
CA ILE A 310 1.76 -19.43 1.69
C ILE A 310 2.87 -19.71 2.71
N PHE A 311 3.03 -18.78 3.64
CA PHE A 311 3.98 -18.85 4.77
C PHE A 311 3.21 -18.87 6.10
N ARG A 312 3.73 -19.64 7.08
CA ARG A 312 3.18 -19.77 8.43
C ARG A 312 4.28 -19.75 9.47
#